data_4df6f2d77b9402ad5d581def6fe34b31
#
_entry.id   4df6f2d77b9402ad5d581def6fe34b31
#
_cell.length_a   1.000
_cell.length_b   1.000
_cell.length_c   1.000
_cell.angle_alpha   90.00
_cell.angle_beta   90.00
_cell.angle_gamma   90.00
#
_symmetry.space_group_name_H-M   'P 1'
#
loop_
_entity.id
_entity.type
_entity.pdbx_description
1 polymer ?
#
loop_
_entity_poly.entity_id
_entity_poly.type
_entity_poly.pdbx_seq_one_letter_code
_entity_poly.pdbx_strand_id
1 'polypeptide(L)'
;MKATLWPRALTAGIFAILLAAPAMAQDKAQPDKLDKVSFGTNWVAEAEHGGFFQAVADGTYRKYGLDVTIVPGGPNENNRMLLIAGKIDFFMAANTLMSFDAVANKVPVVSVASIFQKDPQVFLSHPEAKITRLEELKPLTLFVSKEGITSYFQWLKSEYGFSEKNVRPYTFNAQPFIASPQSAMQGYVTSEPFAVEKAAGFKPGVLLLANYGWNTYSTQIETRQDVIENKPDLVQRFVDASIIGWYHYIYGDNSAGNAMIKKLNPEMTDELLAYSVAKMKEYGIVDSGDSIKNGIGAMTDERVTSFFGKMVKAGVVKSDLDYRKSYTLRFVNKAVGVELRPGSR
;
A
#
# COMPACT_ATOMS: atom_id res chain seq x y z
N MET A 1 7.57 100.64 1.22
CA MET A 1 6.51 99.64 1.20
C MET A 1 7.17 98.29 1.34
N LYS A 2 6.85 97.61 2.46
CA LYS A 2 7.58 96.43 2.96
C LYS A 2 7.07 95.16 2.28
N ALA A 3 7.90 94.32 1.63
CA ALA A 3 7.55 93.06 1.16
C ALA A 3 8.04 91.98 2.18
N THR A 4 7.10 91.20 2.69
CA THR A 4 7.32 90.11 3.65
C THR A 4 7.56 88.79 2.92
N LEU A 5 8.77 88.21 3.14
CA LEU A 5 9.14 86.89 2.69
C LEU A 5 8.68 85.80 3.68
N TRP A 6 7.96 84.79 3.22
CA TRP A 6 7.67 83.56 3.98
C TRP A 6 8.61 82.42 3.58
N PRO A 7 9.10 81.60 4.53
CA PRO A 7 9.99 80.51 4.23
C PRO A 7 9.18 79.25 3.84
N ARG A 8 9.62 78.58 2.81
CA ARG A 8 9.15 77.25 2.39
C ARG A 8 9.81 76.17 3.27
N ALA A 9 8.98 75.41 3.99
CA ALA A 9 9.38 74.20 4.70
C ALA A 9 9.48 73.01 3.71
N LEU A 10 10.70 72.42 3.58
CA LEU A 10 10.93 71.14 2.92
C LEU A 10 10.52 70.02 3.89
N THR A 11 9.50 69.23 3.53
CA THR A 11 9.15 67.96 4.19
C THR A 11 9.94 66.86 3.49
N ALA A 12 10.94 66.31 4.16
CA ALA A 12 11.66 65.10 3.72
C ALA A 12 10.80 63.85 4.09
N GLY A 13 10.27 63.20 3.07
CA GLY A 13 9.59 61.92 3.23
C GLY A 13 10.60 60.80 3.37
N ILE A 14 10.64 60.16 4.52
CA ILE A 14 11.42 58.95 4.75
C ILE A 14 10.64 57.77 4.17
N PHE A 15 11.11 57.21 3.04
CA PHE A 15 10.57 55.93 2.50
C PHE A 15 11.21 54.79 3.30
N ALA A 16 10.46 54.17 4.18
CA ALA A 16 10.88 52.91 4.84
C ALA A 16 10.68 51.76 3.87
N ILE A 17 11.79 51.25 3.28
CA ILE A 17 11.82 50.04 2.50
C ILE A 17 11.75 48.88 3.49
N LEU A 18 10.58 48.24 3.61
CA LEU A 18 10.42 46.94 4.27
C LEU A 18 11.06 45.87 3.42
N LEU A 19 12.29 45.47 3.78
CA LEU A 19 12.91 44.25 3.30
C LEU A 19 12.13 43.04 3.86
N ALA A 20 11.28 42.45 3.05
CA ALA A 20 10.71 41.14 3.34
C ALA A 20 11.84 40.09 3.25
N ALA A 21 12.33 39.64 4.40
CA ALA A 21 13.25 38.51 4.47
C ALA A 21 12.48 37.25 3.98
N PRO A 22 13.07 36.43 3.09
CA PRO A 22 12.48 35.17 2.73
C PRO A 22 12.38 34.30 4.00
N ALA A 23 11.18 33.79 4.29
CA ALA A 23 10.99 32.77 5.32
C ALA A 23 11.81 31.53 4.89
N MET A 24 12.99 31.37 5.47
CA MET A 24 13.72 30.11 5.38
C MET A 24 12.83 29.04 6.01
N ALA A 25 12.46 28.04 5.21
CA ALA A 25 11.88 26.83 5.73
C ALA A 25 12.85 26.29 6.79
N GLN A 26 12.42 26.30 8.05
CA GLN A 26 13.19 25.69 9.13
C GLN A 26 13.27 24.19 8.82
N ASP A 27 14.44 23.76 8.37
CA ASP A 27 14.84 22.35 8.37
C ASP A 27 14.68 21.88 9.82
N LYS A 28 13.65 21.06 10.09
CA LYS A 28 13.44 20.53 11.45
C LYS A 28 14.70 19.78 11.82
N ALA A 29 15.47 20.29 12.78
CA ALA A 29 16.65 19.63 13.30
C ALA A 29 16.31 18.18 13.61
N GLN A 30 17.14 17.26 13.12
CA GLN A 30 16.98 15.83 13.37
C GLN A 30 17.01 15.61 14.90
N PRO A 31 16.05 14.92 15.49
CA PRO A 31 16.02 14.72 16.94
C PRO A 31 17.30 13.99 17.39
N ASP A 32 17.89 14.42 18.49
CA ASP A 32 19.14 13.87 19.04
C ASP A 32 19.05 12.38 19.38
N LYS A 33 17.82 11.84 19.52
CA LYS A 33 17.56 10.42 19.80
C LYS A 33 16.41 9.92 18.90
N LEU A 34 16.70 8.90 18.11
CA LEU A 34 15.71 8.22 17.29
C LEU A 34 15.05 7.08 18.08
N ASP A 35 13.73 6.95 17.93
CA ASP A 35 13.00 5.78 18.41
C ASP A 35 13.27 4.59 17.48
N LYS A 36 13.76 3.47 18.04
CA LYS A 36 13.93 2.24 17.28
C LYS A 36 12.58 1.60 17.03
N VAL A 37 12.33 1.28 15.76
CA VAL A 37 11.07 0.68 15.28
C VAL A 37 11.40 -0.50 14.39
N SER A 38 10.70 -1.61 14.59
CA SER A 38 10.77 -2.81 13.77
C SER A 38 9.47 -3.00 12.97
N PHE A 39 9.60 -3.21 11.65
CA PHE A 39 8.50 -3.39 10.74
C PHE A 39 8.67 -4.69 9.95
N GLY A 40 7.77 -5.66 10.15
CA GLY A 40 7.76 -6.91 9.42
C GLY A 40 6.92 -6.84 8.14
N THR A 41 7.47 -7.29 7.01
CA THR A 41 6.68 -7.51 5.79
C THR A 41 6.10 -8.91 5.77
N ASN A 42 5.05 -9.13 4.98
CA ASN A 42 4.41 -10.44 4.83
C ASN A 42 5.10 -11.35 3.82
N TRP A 43 5.96 -10.77 2.96
CA TRP A 43 6.66 -11.48 1.90
C TRP A 43 8.11 -11.02 1.79
N VAL A 44 8.88 -11.64 0.89
CA VAL A 44 10.25 -11.22 0.54
C VAL A 44 10.26 -9.78 0.02
N ALA A 45 11.40 -9.12 0.07
CA ALA A 45 11.51 -7.75 -0.40
C ALA A 45 11.14 -7.64 -1.89
N GLU A 46 10.20 -6.75 -2.21
CA GLU A 46 9.66 -6.54 -3.56
C GLU A 46 9.12 -5.12 -3.72
N ALA A 47 8.73 -4.74 -4.95
CA ALA A 47 8.22 -3.40 -5.25
C ALA A 47 6.94 -3.04 -4.47
N GLU A 48 6.13 -4.03 -4.11
CA GLU A 48 4.91 -3.93 -3.31
C GLU A 48 5.18 -3.47 -1.86
N HIS A 49 6.45 -3.47 -1.45
CA HIS A 49 6.94 -2.91 -0.19
C HIS A 49 7.74 -1.62 -0.39
N GLY A 50 7.84 -1.14 -1.63
CA GLY A 50 8.81 -0.14 -2.08
C GLY A 50 8.79 1.17 -1.31
N GLY A 51 7.62 1.69 -0.95
CA GLY A 51 7.53 2.94 -0.19
C GLY A 51 8.13 2.86 1.21
N PHE A 52 8.07 1.70 1.86
CA PHE A 52 8.70 1.49 3.17
C PHE A 52 10.22 1.43 3.04
N PHE A 53 10.75 0.71 2.04
CA PHE A 53 12.17 0.69 1.75
C PHE A 53 12.69 2.06 1.33
N GLN A 54 11.91 2.81 0.55
CA GLN A 54 12.24 4.17 0.16
C GLN A 54 12.36 5.09 1.38
N ALA A 55 11.40 5.03 2.33
CA ALA A 55 11.42 5.84 3.54
C ALA A 55 12.63 5.56 4.45
N VAL A 56 13.13 4.30 4.45
CA VAL A 56 14.40 3.97 5.11
C VAL A 56 15.57 4.57 4.34
N ALA A 57 15.63 4.34 3.02
CA ALA A 57 16.78 4.65 2.18
C ALA A 57 17.03 6.16 2.02
N ASP A 58 15.95 6.95 1.88
CA ASP A 58 16.05 8.41 1.70
C ASP A 58 16.05 9.21 3.03
N GLY A 59 16.01 8.49 4.15
CA GLY A 59 16.02 9.08 5.49
C GLY A 59 14.70 9.69 5.93
N THR A 60 13.59 9.44 5.22
CA THR A 60 12.27 9.95 5.61
C THR A 60 11.89 9.52 7.02
N TYR A 61 12.07 8.24 7.41
CA TYR A 61 11.81 7.81 8.78
C TYR A 61 12.64 8.57 9.81
N ARG A 62 13.93 8.84 9.51
CA ARG A 62 14.82 9.60 10.41
C ARG A 62 14.35 11.03 10.60
N LYS A 63 13.82 11.68 9.56
CA LYS A 63 13.22 13.04 9.65
C LYS A 63 11.99 13.05 10.57
N TYR A 64 11.32 11.91 10.72
CA TYR A 64 10.21 11.72 11.66
C TYR A 64 10.69 11.18 13.04
N GLY A 65 11.99 11.17 13.32
CA GLY A 65 12.54 10.74 14.61
C GLY A 65 12.54 9.22 14.81
N LEU A 66 12.53 8.43 13.72
CA LEU A 66 12.44 6.98 13.75
C LEU A 66 13.69 6.32 13.14
N ASP A 67 14.21 5.28 13.78
CA ASP A 67 15.22 4.38 13.24
C ASP A 67 14.54 3.04 12.93
N VAL A 68 14.06 2.92 11.67
CA VAL A 68 13.23 1.79 11.24
C VAL A 68 14.09 0.67 10.66
N THR A 69 13.92 -0.54 11.21
CA THR A 69 14.44 -1.79 10.64
C THR A 69 13.31 -2.57 10.00
N ILE A 70 13.43 -2.86 8.70
CA ILE A 70 12.48 -3.74 7.99
C ILE A 70 12.96 -5.19 8.18
N VAL A 71 12.04 -6.05 8.61
CA VAL A 71 12.22 -7.51 8.76
C VAL A 71 11.47 -8.17 7.60
N PRO A 72 12.16 -8.61 6.54
CA PRO A 72 11.51 -9.26 5.41
C PRO A 72 10.78 -10.53 5.85
N GLY A 73 9.62 -10.77 5.24
CA GLY A 73 8.91 -12.03 5.33
C GLY A 73 9.35 -13.03 4.28
N GLY A 74 8.52 -14.03 4.05
CA GLY A 74 8.75 -15.07 3.05
C GLY A 74 7.79 -16.25 3.21
N PRO A 75 7.87 -17.25 2.33
CA PRO A 75 6.95 -18.39 2.35
C PRO A 75 6.91 -19.17 3.67
N ASN A 76 8.00 -19.17 4.42
CA ASN A 76 8.16 -19.89 5.69
C ASN A 76 8.23 -18.96 6.91
N GLU A 77 8.14 -17.64 6.71
CA GLU A 77 8.21 -16.66 7.77
C GLU A 77 6.81 -16.26 8.25
N ASN A 78 6.66 -16.06 9.55
CA ASN A 78 5.40 -15.61 10.14
C ASN A 78 5.61 -14.35 10.97
N ASN A 79 5.93 -13.25 10.30
CA ASN A 79 6.17 -11.96 10.95
C ASN A 79 4.95 -11.44 11.71
N ARG A 80 3.74 -11.86 11.34
CA ARG A 80 2.54 -11.52 12.12
C ARG A 80 2.58 -12.12 13.53
N MET A 81 3.09 -13.33 13.68
CA MET A 81 3.29 -13.90 15.03
C MET A 81 4.35 -13.14 15.84
N LEU A 82 5.38 -12.58 15.17
CA LEU A 82 6.34 -11.71 15.84
C LEU A 82 5.68 -10.41 16.33
N LEU A 83 4.75 -9.82 15.55
CA LEU A 83 3.95 -8.68 16.00
C LEU A 83 3.13 -9.03 17.25
N ILE A 84 2.38 -10.13 17.20
CA ILE A 84 1.53 -10.60 18.30
C ILE A 84 2.36 -10.84 19.57
N ALA A 85 3.55 -11.42 19.41
CA ALA A 85 4.48 -11.68 20.50
C ALA A 85 5.23 -10.42 20.99
N GLY A 86 5.01 -9.24 20.39
CA GLY A 86 5.71 -8.01 20.76
C GLY A 86 7.18 -7.98 20.36
N LYS A 87 7.60 -8.82 19.41
CA LYS A 87 8.99 -8.88 18.91
C LYS A 87 9.25 -7.88 17.79
N ILE A 88 8.19 -7.43 17.11
CA ILE A 88 8.20 -6.30 16.17
C ILE A 88 7.08 -5.34 16.53
N ASP A 89 7.19 -4.08 16.08
CA ASP A 89 6.27 -3.01 16.44
C ASP A 89 5.11 -2.89 15.44
N PHE A 90 5.40 -3.07 14.15
CA PHE A 90 4.44 -3.01 13.06
C PHE A 90 4.59 -4.20 12.12
N PHE A 91 3.51 -4.50 11.41
CA PHE A 91 3.46 -5.57 10.42
C PHE A 91 2.66 -5.12 9.20
N MET A 92 3.02 -5.60 8.02
CA MET A 92 2.27 -5.41 6.79
C MET A 92 1.32 -6.57 6.56
N ALA A 93 0.04 -6.36 6.81
CA ALA A 93 -1.00 -7.33 6.49
C ALA A 93 -1.37 -7.28 5.00
N ALA A 94 -1.70 -8.43 4.41
CA ALA A 94 -2.01 -8.53 3.00
C ALA A 94 -3.26 -7.72 2.61
N ASN A 95 -4.36 -7.88 3.34
CA ASN A 95 -5.63 -7.18 3.08
C ASN A 95 -6.55 -7.16 4.31
N THR A 96 -7.70 -6.48 4.18
CA THR A 96 -8.68 -6.28 5.27
C THR A 96 -9.23 -7.60 5.83
N LEU A 97 -9.29 -8.68 5.05
CA LEU A 97 -9.78 -9.97 5.54
C LEU A 97 -8.87 -10.53 6.65
N MET A 98 -7.55 -10.29 6.53
CA MET A 98 -6.58 -10.67 7.56
C MET A 98 -6.82 -9.93 8.90
N SER A 99 -7.25 -8.66 8.83
CA SER A 99 -7.61 -7.88 10.02
C SER A 99 -8.93 -8.34 10.63
N PHE A 100 -9.90 -8.78 9.82
CA PHE A 100 -11.13 -9.43 10.32
C PHE A 100 -10.81 -10.75 11.02
N ASP A 101 -9.90 -11.54 10.47
CA ASP A 101 -9.44 -12.79 11.08
C ASP A 101 -8.82 -12.56 12.46
N ALA A 102 -8.05 -11.48 12.63
CA ALA A 102 -7.51 -11.11 13.94
C ALA A 102 -8.62 -10.89 14.98
N VAL A 103 -9.67 -10.15 14.62
CA VAL A 103 -10.82 -9.92 15.52
C VAL A 103 -11.53 -11.23 15.83
N ALA A 104 -11.76 -12.08 14.82
CA ALA A 104 -12.41 -13.38 14.99
C ALA A 104 -11.64 -14.28 15.98
N ASN A 105 -10.33 -14.23 15.95
CA ASN A 105 -9.43 -14.99 16.83
C ASN A 105 -9.03 -14.24 18.11
N LYS A 106 -9.64 -13.07 18.38
CA LYS A 106 -9.36 -12.23 19.57
C LYS A 106 -7.89 -11.82 19.68
N VAL A 107 -7.23 -11.65 18.55
CA VAL A 107 -5.85 -11.15 18.47
C VAL A 107 -5.88 -9.63 18.53
N PRO A 108 -5.18 -8.98 19.49
CA PRO A 108 -5.28 -7.55 19.74
C PRO A 108 -4.37 -6.74 18.79
N VAL A 109 -4.56 -6.90 17.48
CA VAL A 109 -3.90 -6.12 16.44
C VAL A 109 -4.95 -5.34 15.65
N VAL A 110 -4.55 -4.14 15.17
CA VAL A 110 -5.44 -3.18 14.53
C VAL A 110 -4.74 -2.59 13.31
N SER A 111 -5.44 -2.50 12.18
CA SER A 111 -4.98 -1.76 11.01
C SER A 111 -5.06 -0.26 11.26
N VAL A 112 -3.94 0.43 11.07
CA VAL A 112 -3.79 1.88 11.29
C VAL A 112 -3.66 2.69 10.01
N ALA A 113 -3.38 2.03 8.87
CA ALA A 113 -3.35 2.62 7.52
C ALA A 113 -3.51 1.54 6.47
N SER A 114 -3.94 1.91 5.26
CA SER A 114 -3.96 1.02 4.10
C SER A 114 -3.31 1.66 2.89
N ILE A 115 -2.15 1.15 2.50
CA ILE A 115 -1.38 1.73 1.40
C ILE A 115 -2.05 1.46 0.07
N PHE A 116 -2.41 0.22 -0.22
CA PHE A 116 -3.04 -0.13 -1.48
C PHE A 116 -4.54 0.12 -1.44
N GLN A 117 -4.97 1.00 -2.31
CA GLN A 117 -6.37 1.33 -2.51
C GLN A 117 -7.09 0.29 -3.38
N LYS A 118 -6.34 -0.45 -4.19
CA LYS A 118 -6.84 -1.62 -4.90
C LYS A 118 -5.93 -2.79 -4.59
N ASP A 119 -6.54 -3.92 -4.28
CA ASP A 119 -5.81 -5.19 -4.17
C ASP A 119 -5.27 -5.57 -5.55
N PRO A 120 -3.97 -5.88 -5.68
CA PRO A 120 -3.34 -6.16 -6.98
C PRO A 120 -3.66 -7.55 -7.54
N GLN A 121 -4.50 -8.33 -6.86
CA GLN A 121 -4.86 -9.70 -7.25
C GLN A 121 -5.49 -9.76 -8.63
N VAL A 122 -4.94 -10.60 -9.49
CA VAL A 122 -5.43 -10.85 -10.86
C VAL A 122 -5.64 -12.33 -11.11
N PHE A 123 -6.39 -12.63 -12.19
CA PHE A 123 -6.21 -13.85 -12.98
C PHE A 123 -5.51 -13.52 -14.29
N LEU A 124 -4.56 -14.38 -14.66
CA LEU A 124 -3.88 -14.38 -15.94
C LEU A 124 -4.46 -15.50 -16.81
N SER A 125 -4.65 -15.21 -18.09
CA SER A 125 -5.11 -16.19 -19.09
C SER A 125 -4.19 -16.20 -20.29
N HIS A 126 -4.19 -17.31 -21.05
CA HIS A 126 -3.52 -17.34 -22.34
C HIS A 126 -4.18 -16.38 -23.33
N PRO A 127 -3.41 -15.67 -24.18
CA PRO A 127 -3.96 -14.66 -25.09
C PRO A 127 -4.94 -15.26 -26.11
N GLU A 128 -4.74 -16.52 -26.52
CA GLU A 128 -5.61 -17.23 -27.47
C GLU A 128 -7.01 -17.48 -26.90
N ALA A 129 -7.13 -17.56 -25.57
CA ALA A 129 -8.43 -17.74 -24.89
C ALA A 129 -9.32 -16.50 -24.98
N LYS A 130 -8.76 -15.32 -25.32
CA LYS A 130 -9.46 -14.04 -25.48
C LYS A 130 -10.42 -13.69 -24.33
N ILE A 131 -10.03 -14.04 -23.11
CA ILE A 131 -10.81 -13.81 -21.89
C ILE A 131 -10.89 -12.31 -21.60
N THR A 132 -12.10 -11.79 -21.45
CA THR A 132 -12.39 -10.39 -21.16
C THR A 132 -13.25 -10.19 -19.91
N ARG A 133 -13.91 -11.25 -19.42
CA ARG A 133 -14.78 -11.24 -18.25
C ARG A 133 -14.47 -12.42 -17.31
N LEU A 134 -14.68 -12.22 -16.02
CA LEU A 134 -14.40 -13.27 -15.00
C LEU A 134 -15.14 -14.58 -15.27
N GLU A 135 -16.41 -14.51 -15.71
CA GLU A 135 -17.24 -15.70 -15.93
C GLU A 135 -16.65 -16.64 -16.99
N GLU A 136 -15.88 -16.09 -17.93
CA GLU A 136 -15.23 -16.85 -19.00
C GLU A 136 -14.08 -17.74 -18.49
N LEU A 137 -13.60 -17.48 -17.26
CA LEU A 137 -12.60 -18.32 -16.59
C LEU A 137 -13.18 -19.64 -16.04
N LYS A 138 -14.51 -19.73 -15.83
CA LYS A 138 -15.13 -20.88 -15.16
C LYS A 138 -14.83 -22.25 -15.78
N PRO A 139 -14.79 -22.42 -17.13
CA PRO A 139 -14.48 -23.70 -17.73
C PRO A 139 -13.00 -24.06 -17.69
N LEU A 140 -12.11 -23.10 -17.37
CA LEU A 140 -10.66 -23.30 -17.40
C LEU A 140 -10.17 -23.99 -16.13
N THR A 141 -9.00 -24.62 -16.21
CA THR A 141 -8.23 -25.01 -15.01
C THR A 141 -7.70 -23.76 -14.33
N LEU A 142 -7.99 -23.58 -13.04
CA LEU A 142 -7.62 -22.40 -12.27
C LEU A 142 -6.49 -22.74 -11.30
N PHE A 143 -5.32 -22.16 -11.47
CA PHE A 143 -4.21 -22.28 -10.52
C PHE A 143 -4.37 -21.23 -9.43
N VAL A 144 -4.71 -21.67 -8.21
CA VAL A 144 -5.01 -20.80 -7.06
C VAL A 144 -4.26 -21.30 -5.83
N SER A 145 -3.65 -20.40 -5.07
CA SER A 145 -2.96 -20.72 -3.84
C SER A 145 -3.96 -21.10 -2.73
N LYS A 146 -3.46 -21.77 -1.70
CA LYS A 146 -4.29 -22.12 -0.51
C LYS A 146 -4.92 -20.87 0.12
N GLU A 147 -4.17 -19.78 0.22
CA GLU A 147 -4.66 -18.50 0.73
C GLU A 147 -5.76 -17.92 -0.20
N GLY A 148 -5.53 -17.93 -1.50
CA GLY A 148 -6.52 -17.49 -2.49
C GLY A 148 -7.83 -18.26 -2.38
N ILE A 149 -7.78 -19.61 -2.17
CA ILE A 149 -8.97 -20.45 -2.02
C ILE A 149 -9.78 -20.01 -0.80
N THR A 150 -9.14 -19.66 0.32
CA THR A 150 -9.83 -19.29 1.56
C THR A 150 -10.23 -17.81 1.64
N SER A 151 -9.86 -17.00 0.65
CA SER A 151 -10.14 -15.56 0.60
C SER A 151 -10.97 -15.18 -0.64
N TYR A 152 -10.37 -14.59 -1.66
CA TYR A 152 -11.10 -14.05 -2.82
C TYR A 152 -11.85 -15.12 -3.62
N PHE A 153 -11.41 -16.37 -3.59
CA PHE A 153 -12.10 -17.44 -4.31
C PHE A 153 -13.48 -17.76 -3.70
N GLN A 154 -13.65 -17.64 -2.37
CA GLN A 154 -14.97 -17.77 -1.74
C GLN A 154 -15.92 -16.66 -2.21
N TRP A 155 -15.42 -15.44 -2.36
CA TRP A 155 -16.17 -14.34 -2.97
C TRP A 155 -16.53 -14.65 -4.43
N LEU A 156 -15.60 -15.18 -5.24
CA LEU A 156 -15.88 -15.61 -6.61
C LEU A 156 -16.97 -16.72 -6.67
N LYS A 157 -16.95 -17.64 -5.72
CA LYS A 157 -18.02 -18.67 -5.61
C LYS A 157 -19.37 -18.01 -5.33
N SER A 158 -19.44 -17.09 -4.37
CA SER A 158 -20.68 -16.43 -3.95
C SER A 158 -21.23 -15.49 -5.02
N GLU A 159 -20.40 -14.63 -5.60
CA GLU A 159 -20.86 -13.57 -6.51
C GLU A 159 -20.93 -14.02 -7.97
N TYR A 160 -20.02 -14.91 -8.38
CA TYR A 160 -19.85 -15.29 -9.79
C TYR A 160 -20.15 -16.79 -10.06
N GLY A 161 -20.44 -17.59 -9.03
CA GLY A 161 -20.77 -19.01 -9.18
C GLY A 161 -19.58 -19.86 -9.65
N PHE A 162 -18.36 -19.54 -9.23
CA PHE A 162 -17.19 -20.38 -9.45
C PHE A 162 -17.28 -21.68 -8.63
N SER A 163 -16.51 -22.69 -9.04
CA SER A 163 -16.45 -24.00 -8.37
C SER A 163 -15.01 -24.44 -8.19
N GLU A 164 -14.72 -25.08 -7.07
CA GLU A 164 -13.39 -25.64 -6.79
C GLU A 164 -13.04 -26.87 -7.65
N LYS A 165 -13.97 -27.42 -8.42
CA LYS A 165 -13.75 -28.63 -9.26
C LYS A 165 -12.57 -28.47 -10.21
N ASN A 166 -12.40 -27.27 -10.78
CA ASN A 166 -11.35 -26.96 -11.75
C ASN A 166 -10.13 -26.30 -11.11
N VAL A 167 -10.09 -26.16 -9.78
CA VAL A 167 -8.96 -25.54 -9.08
C VAL A 167 -7.82 -26.53 -8.93
N ARG A 168 -6.61 -26.05 -9.16
CA ARG A 168 -5.35 -26.74 -8.92
C ARG A 168 -4.46 -25.86 -8.05
N PRO A 169 -3.61 -26.42 -7.19
CA PRO A 169 -2.72 -25.64 -6.36
C PRO A 169 -1.77 -24.76 -7.19
N TYR A 170 -1.70 -23.47 -6.86
CA TYR A 170 -0.64 -22.58 -7.30
C TYR A 170 0.43 -22.53 -6.22
N THR A 171 1.65 -22.91 -6.59
CA THR A 171 2.82 -23.01 -5.70
C THR A 171 3.90 -22.00 -6.06
N PHE A 172 3.49 -20.80 -6.53
CA PHE A 172 4.39 -19.73 -7.00
C PHE A 172 5.29 -20.13 -8.18
N ASN A 173 4.83 -21.11 -8.97
CA ASN A 173 5.46 -21.57 -10.21
C ASN A 173 4.46 -21.42 -11.36
N ALA A 174 4.80 -20.58 -12.35
CA ALA A 174 3.94 -20.33 -13.50
C ALA A 174 4.03 -21.42 -14.58
N GLN A 175 4.97 -22.36 -14.51
CA GLN A 175 5.17 -23.39 -15.56
C GLN A 175 3.93 -24.25 -15.84
N PRO A 176 3.14 -24.71 -14.83
CA PRO A 176 1.91 -25.44 -15.10
C PRO A 176 0.88 -24.63 -15.89
N PHE A 177 0.79 -23.31 -15.64
CA PHE A 177 -0.06 -22.41 -16.41
C PHE A 177 0.48 -22.24 -17.83
N ILE A 178 1.78 -21.95 -17.98
CA ILE A 178 2.43 -21.75 -19.30
C ILE A 178 2.25 -22.96 -20.20
N ALA A 179 2.34 -24.16 -19.64
CA ALA A 179 2.20 -25.42 -20.37
C ALA A 179 0.74 -25.80 -20.71
N SER A 180 -0.26 -25.08 -20.17
CA SER A 180 -1.68 -25.43 -20.31
C SER A 180 -2.52 -24.27 -20.87
N PRO A 181 -2.74 -24.20 -22.21
CA PRO A 181 -3.51 -23.11 -22.83
C PRO A 181 -4.95 -22.97 -22.33
N GLN A 182 -5.55 -24.05 -21.81
CA GLN A 182 -6.91 -24.07 -21.25
C GLN A 182 -6.88 -23.85 -19.73
N SER A 183 -6.03 -22.94 -19.25
CA SER A 183 -5.91 -22.62 -17.85
C SER A 183 -5.83 -21.11 -17.61
N ALA A 184 -6.03 -20.73 -16.35
CA ALA A 184 -5.74 -19.41 -15.83
C ALA A 184 -5.03 -19.55 -14.50
N MET A 185 -4.22 -18.57 -14.13
CA MET A 185 -3.55 -18.57 -12.84
C MET A 185 -3.73 -17.26 -12.10
N GLN A 186 -3.75 -17.34 -10.77
CA GLN A 186 -3.66 -16.16 -9.95
C GLN A 186 -2.31 -15.46 -10.10
N GLY A 187 -2.25 -14.19 -9.74
CA GLY A 187 -1.02 -13.41 -9.63
C GLY A 187 -1.31 -12.02 -9.13
N TYR A 188 -0.28 -11.22 -9.00
CA TYR A 188 -0.37 -9.79 -8.81
C TYR A 188 -0.09 -9.07 -10.12
N VAL A 189 -0.88 -8.05 -10.45
CA VAL A 189 -0.71 -7.27 -11.69
C VAL A 189 0.67 -6.63 -11.81
N THR A 190 1.35 -6.49 -10.70
CA THR A 190 2.66 -5.86 -10.55
C THR A 190 3.84 -6.81 -10.77
N SER A 191 3.62 -8.14 -10.86
CA SER A 191 4.72 -9.12 -10.94
C SER A 191 4.47 -10.24 -11.95
N GLU A 192 3.46 -11.10 -11.75
CA GLU A 192 3.27 -12.32 -12.55
C GLU A 192 3.08 -12.08 -14.06
N PRO A 193 2.39 -11.05 -14.55
CA PRO A 193 2.29 -10.83 -16.00
C PRO A 193 3.66 -10.64 -16.66
N PHE A 194 4.58 -9.93 -15.98
CA PHE A 194 5.95 -9.74 -16.44
C PHE A 194 6.73 -11.06 -16.44
N ALA A 195 6.64 -11.82 -15.35
CA ALA A 195 7.32 -13.10 -15.21
C ALA A 195 6.87 -14.10 -16.28
N VAL A 196 5.55 -14.16 -16.55
CA VAL A 196 4.99 -15.02 -17.62
C VAL A 196 5.46 -14.56 -18.99
N GLU A 197 5.43 -13.27 -19.30
CA GLU A 197 5.89 -12.75 -20.59
C GLU A 197 7.37 -13.09 -20.85
N LYS A 198 8.22 -12.94 -19.83
CA LYS A 198 9.65 -13.31 -19.94
C LYS A 198 9.88 -14.82 -20.08
N ALA A 199 9.12 -15.65 -19.37
CA ALA A 199 9.32 -17.10 -19.37
C ALA A 199 8.69 -17.81 -20.57
N ALA A 200 7.56 -17.29 -21.07
CA ALA A 200 6.74 -17.96 -22.07
C ALA A 200 6.79 -17.30 -23.46
N GLY A 201 7.28 -16.06 -23.56
CA GLY A 201 7.33 -15.30 -24.80
C GLY A 201 5.97 -14.80 -25.29
N PHE A 202 4.90 -14.91 -24.49
CA PHE A 202 3.60 -14.33 -24.78
C PHE A 202 3.13 -13.41 -23.66
N LYS A 203 2.36 -12.38 -24.02
CA LYS A 203 1.74 -11.47 -23.07
C LYS A 203 0.40 -12.03 -22.60
N PRO A 204 0.24 -12.37 -21.31
CA PRO A 204 -1.02 -12.92 -20.82
C PRO A 204 -2.14 -11.88 -20.81
N GLY A 205 -3.39 -12.35 -20.96
CA GLY A 205 -4.57 -11.57 -20.59
C GLY A 205 -4.61 -11.35 -19.07
N VAL A 206 -5.04 -10.18 -18.62
CA VAL A 206 -5.04 -9.79 -17.19
C VAL A 206 -6.42 -9.34 -16.77
N LEU A 207 -7.00 -9.97 -15.74
CA LEU A 207 -8.25 -9.57 -15.10
C LEU A 207 -7.98 -9.17 -13.65
N LEU A 208 -7.98 -7.87 -13.36
CA LEU A 208 -7.82 -7.33 -11.99
C LEU A 208 -9.11 -7.50 -11.20
N LEU A 209 -9.10 -8.30 -10.14
CA LEU A 209 -10.30 -8.63 -9.34
C LEU A 209 -10.94 -7.40 -8.69
N ALA A 210 -10.16 -6.37 -8.36
CA ALA A 210 -10.66 -5.11 -7.84
C ALA A 210 -11.65 -4.41 -8.79
N ASN A 211 -11.48 -4.57 -10.11
CA ASN A 211 -12.39 -4.00 -11.12
C ASN A 211 -13.73 -4.73 -11.20
N TYR A 212 -13.83 -5.93 -10.61
CA TYR A 212 -15.02 -6.77 -10.58
C TYR A 212 -15.71 -6.81 -9.21
N GLY A 213 -15.23 -6.02 -8.26
CA GLY A 213 -15.87 -5.89 -6.96
C GLY A 213 -15.11 -6.51 -5.78
N TRP A 214 -13.91 -7.06 -5.99
CA TRP A 214 -12.99 -7.40 -4.92
C TRP A 214 -12.35 -6.11 -4.40
N ASN A 215 -13.12 -5.29 -3.68
CA ASN A 215 -12.74 -3.93 -3.30
C ASN A 215 -12.16 -3.84 -1.89
N THR A 216 -11.42 -4.85 -1.45
CA THR A 216 -10.67 -4.80 -0.19
C THR A 216 -9.58 -3.73 -0.24
N TYR A 217 -9.21 -3.21 0.93
CA TYR A 217 -7.93 -2.55 1.12
C TYR A 217 -6.82 -3.61 1.21
N SER A 218 -5.59 -3.25 0.80
CA SER A 218 -4.45 -4.15 0.79
C SER A 218 -3.18 -3.43 1.25
N THR A 219 -2.11 -4.18 1.55
CA THR A 219 -0.85 -3.63 2.10
C THR A 219 -1.15 -2.73 3.30
N GLN A 220 -1.82 -3.30 4.30
CA GLN A 220 -2.23 -2.59 5.50
C GLN A 220 -1.13 -2.58 6.56
N ILE A 221 -0.96 -1.46 7.23
CA ILE A 221 -0.08 -1.34 8.39
C ILE A 221 -0.88 -1.77 9.63
N GLU A 222 -0.50 -2.88 10.24
CA GLU A 222 -1.03 -3.36 11.54
C GLU A 222 -0.05 -3.06 12.67
N THR A 223 -0.60 -2.75 13.84
CA THR A 223 0.13 -2.72 15.11
C THR A 223 -0.75 -3.25 16.24
N ARG A 224 -0.15 -3.51 17.41
CA ARG A 224 -0.89 -3.97 18.57
C ARG A 224 -1.72 -2.85 19.20
N GLN A 225 -2.83 -3.22 19.82
CA GLN A 225 -3.70 -2.29 20.53
C GLN A 225 -2.95 -1.54 21.65
N ASP A 226 -2.08 -2.23 22.42
CA ASP A 226 -1.30 -1.61 23.48
C ASP A 226 -0.31 -0.54 22.97
N VAL A 227 0.22 -0.70 21.74
CA VAL A 227 1.08 0.32 21.11
C VAL A 227 0.26 1.55 20.73
N ILE A 228 -0.96 1.36 20.22
CA ILE A 228 -1.89 2.47 19.90
C ILE A 228 -2.24 3.27 21.14
N GLU A 229 -2.45 2.61 22.27
CA GLU A 229 -2.85 3.24 23.55
C GLU A 229 -1.68 3.95 24.22
N ASN A 230 -0.53 3.30 24.29
CA ASN A 230 0.61 3.78 25.08
C ASN A 230 1.61 4.63 24.29
N LYS A 231 1.66 4.50 22.94
CA LYS A 231 2.62 5.20 22.07
C LYS A 231 1.95 5.77 20.81
N PRO A 232 0.83 6.50 20.93
CA PRO A 232 0.09 6.98 19.75
C PRO A 232 0.89 7.94 18.86
N ASP A 233 1.79 8.72 19.44
CA ASP A 233 2.69 9.59 18.68
C ASP A 233 3.67 8.79 17.80
N LEU A 234 4.24 7.71 18.32
CA LEU A 234 5.09 6.82 17.54
C LEU A 234 4.33 6.22 16.35
N VAL A 235 3.08 5.77 16.59
CA VAL A 235 2.23 5.23 15.52
C VAL A 235 1.96 6.28 14.45
N GLN A 236 1.64 7.53 14.85
CA GLN A 236 1.40 8.62 13.91
C GLN A 236 2.62 8.93 13.06
N ARG A 237 3.80 9.08 13.69
CA ARG A 237 5.05 9.36 12.97
C ARG A 237 5.43 8.24 12.00
N PHE A 238 5.21 6.97 12.39
CA PHE A 238 5.47 5.83 11.51
C PHE A 238 4.53 5.83 10.30
N VAL A 239 3.23 6.06 10.51
CA VAL A 239 2.24 6.13 9.43
C VAL A 239 2.56 7.29 8.48
N ASP A 240 2.77 8.49 9.00
CA ASP A 240 3.05 9.68 8.19
C ASP A 240 4.33 9.50 7.35
N ALA A 241 5.41 9.02 7.96
CA ALA A 241 6.66 8.76 7.26
C ALA A 241 6.52 7.66 6.19
N SER A 242 5.74 6.62 6.47
CA SER A 242 5.43 5.58 5.49
C SER A 242 4.67 6.15 4.30
N ILE A 243 3.66 7.00 4.53
CA ILE A 243 2.90 7.69 3.48
C ILE A 243 3.84 8.52 2.59
N ILE A 244 4.72 9.34 3.17
CA ILE A 244 5.71 10.14 2.43
C ILE A 244 6.64 9.23 1.62
N GLY A 245 7.13 8.13 2.21
CA GLY A 245 7.96 7.16 1.50
C GLY A 245 7.26 6.56 0.29
N TRP A 246 5.94 6.30 0.40
CA TRP A 246 5.16 5.83 -0.74
C TRP A 246 4.96 6.89 -1.82
N TYR A 247 4.76 8.17 -1.47
CA TYR A 247 4.75 9.26 -2.46
C TYR A 247 6.11 9.37 -3.18
N HIS A 248 7.23 9.30 -2.44
CA HIS A 248 8.57 9.30 -3.03
C HIS A 248 8.80 8.10 -3.95
N TYR A 249 8.37 6.91 -3.53
CA TYR A 249 8.53 5.68 -4.32
C TYR A 249 7.72 5.70 -5.63
N ILE A 250 6.47 6.16 -5.56
CA ILE A 250 5.57 6.17 -6.71
C ILE A 250 5.87 7.34 -7.66
N TYR A 251 6.16 8.53 -7.15
CA TYR A 251 6.24 9.75 -7.96
C TYR A 251 7.62 10.39 -8.02
N GLY A 252 8.52 10.04 -7.11
CA GLY A 252 9.89 10.55 -7.04
C GLY A 252 10.93 9.61 -7.64
N ASP A 253 12.19 9.83 -7.24
CA ASP A 253 13.31 8.92 -7.53
C ASP A 253 13.30 7.77 -6.53
N ASN A 254 12.96 6.58 -7.00
CA ASN A 254 12.87 5.36 -6.19
C ASN A 254 14.14 4.50 -6.23
N SER A 255 15.23 5.01 -6.80
CA SER A 255 16.49 4.24 -6.97
C SER A 255 17.06 3.72 -5.65
N ALA A 256 17.00 4.54 -4.59
CA ALA A 256 17.52 4.17 -3.28
C ALA A 256 16.71 3.04 -2.61
N GLY A 257 15.38 3.10 -2.68
CA GLY A 257 14.49 2.02 -2.22
C GLY A 257 14.69 0.74 -3.01
N ASN A 258 14.76 0.85 -4.34
CA ASN A 258 15.04 -0.28 -5.24
C ASN A 258 16.39 -0.94 -4.96
N ALA A 259 17.43 -0.17 -4.66
CA ALA A 259 18.74 -0.71 -4.29
C ALA A 259 18.67 -1.56 -3.01
N MET A 260 17.88 -1.13 -2.00
CA MET A 260 17.66 -1.93 -0.79
C MET A 260 16.88 -3.21 -1.08
N ILE A 261 15.83 -3.13 -1.89
CA ILE A 261 15.03 -4.30 -2.30
C ILE A 261 15.92 -5.33 -2.99
N LYS A 262 16.70 -4.93 -4.00
CA LYS A 262 17.61 -5.85 -4.74
C LYS A 262 18.67 -6.47 -3.85
N LYS A 263 19.15 -5.75 -2.82
CA LYS A 263 20.11 -6.30 -1.85
C LYS A 263 19.52 -7.43 -1.01
N LEU A 264 18.23 -7.35 -0.68
CA LEU A 264 17.51 -8.34 0.14
C LEU A 264 16.88 -9.46 -0.71
N ASN A 265 16.54 -9.14 -1.95
CA ASN A 265 15.96 -10.08 -2.91
C ASN A 265 16.60 -9.88 -4.30
N PRO A 266 17.67 -10.62 -4.63
CA PRO A 266 18.36 -10.49 -5.92
C PRO A 266 17.53 -10.86 -7.15
N GLU A 267 16.38 -11.53 -6.97
CA GLU A 267 15.47 -11.86 -8.07
C GLU A 267 14.70 -10.62 -8.59
N MET A 268 14.66 -9.54 -7.80
CA MET A 268 14.06 -8.27 -8.19
C MET A 268 14.99 -7.49 -9.12
N THR A 269 14.83 -7.68 -10.43
CA THR A 269 15.59 -6.94 -11.44
C THR A 269 15.11 -5.50 -11.57
N ASP A 270 15.95 -4.61 -12.14
CA ASP A 270 15.55 -3.22 -12.41
C ASP A 270 14.33 -3.15 -13.37
N GLU A 271 14.27 -4.07 -14.35
CA GLU A 271 13.13 -4.15 -15.27
C GLU A 271 11.83 -4.52 -14.55
N LEU A 272 11.88 -5.52 -13.64
CA LEU A 272 10.70 -5.92 -12.87
C LEU A 272 10.25 -4.81 -11.92
N LEU A 273 11.18 -4.17 -11.22
CA LEU A 273 10.87 -3.04 -10.33
C LEU A 273 10.23 -1.87 -11.09
N ALA A 274 10.78 -1.52 -12.26
CA ALA A 274 10.21 -0.47 -13.11
C ALA A 274 8.81 -0.85 -13.63
N TYR A 275 8.63 -2.11 -14.05
CA TYR A 275 7.33 -2.66 -14.45
C TYR A 275 6.32 -2.55 -13.30
N SER A 276 6.70 -2.99 -12.10
CA SER A 276 5.82 -2.99 -10.92
C SER A 276 5.33 -1.58 -10.58
N VAL A 277 6.23 -0.60 -10.54
CA VAL A 277 5.89 0.82 -10.29
C VAL A 277 4.98 1.37 -11.39
N ALA A 278 5.26 1.06 -12.65
CA ALA A 278 4.41 1.47 -13.77
C ALA A 278 2.99 0.90 -13.63
N LYS A 279 2.86 -0.38 -13.24
CA LYS A 279 1.56 -1.03 -13.04
C LYS A 279 0.83 -0.52 -11.81
N MET A 280 1.52 -0.21 -10.72
CA MET A 280 0.91 0.44 -9.56
C MET A 280 0.25 1.77 -9.94
N LYS A 281 0.88 2.56 -10.82
CA LYS A 281 0.32 3.82 -11.35
C LYS A 281 -0.83 3.57 -12.31
N GLU A 282 -0.62 2.71 -13.32
CA GLU A 282 -1.60 2.43 -14.39
C GLU A 282 -2.94 1.95 -13.82
N TYR A 283 -2.89 1.03 -12.85
CA TYR A 283 -4.10 0.46 -12.24
C TYR A 283 -4.60 1.25 -11.03
N GLY A 284 -3.87 2.28 -10.59
CA GLY A 284 -4.21 3.05 -9.38
C GLY A 284 -4.19 2.19 -8.12
N ILE A 285 -3.19 1.32 -8.00
CA ILE A 285 -3.09 0.40 -6.86
C ILE A 285 -2.89 1.18 -5.57
N VAL A 286 -1.93 2.10 -5.54
CA VAL A 286 -1.55 2.88 -4.35
C VAL A 286 -2.39 4.14 -4.22
N ASP A 287 -2.54 4.90 -5.32
CA ASP A 287 -3.12 6.24 -5.29
C ASP A 287 -4.33 6.32 -6.23
N SER A 288 -5.49 5.99 -5.67
CA SER A 288 -6.81 6.05 -6.32
C SER A 288 -7.90 6.02 -5.24
N GLY A 289 -9.17 6.09 -5.62
CA GLY A 289 -10.29 5.96 -4.68
C GLY A 289 -10.19 6.93 -3.52
N ASP A 290 -10.15 6.40 -2.28
CA ASP A 290 -10.19 7.20 -1.06
C ASP A 290 -8.91 8.05 -0.88
N SER A 291 -7.77 7.62 -1.41
CA SER A 291 -6.51 8.36 -1.30
C SER A 291 -6.51 9.66 -2.10
N ILE A 292 -7.31 9.77 -3.15
CA ILE A 292 -7.36 10.99 -3.98
C ILE A 292 -7.69 12.21 -3.14
N LYS A 293 -8.64 12.08 -2.22
CA LYS A 293 -9.04 13.15 -1.30
C LYS A 293 -8.22 13.16 -0.02
N ASN A 294 -7.94 11.99 0.53
CA ASN A 294 -7.47 11.85 1.90
C ASN A 294 -5.96 11.57 2.02
N GLY A 295 -5.26 11.37 0.90
CA GLY A 295 -3.84 10.97 0.83
C GLY A 295 -3.64 9.47 0.85
N ILE A 296 -2.45 9.02 0.42
CA ILE A 296 -2.03 7.61 0.53
C ILE A 296 -2.21 7.14 1.98
N GLY A 297 -2.54 5.88 2.19
CA GLY A 297 -2.81 5.33 3.51
C GLY A 297 -4.28 5.41 3.94
N ALA A 298 -5.14 6.08 3.16
CA ALA A 298 -6.54 6.33 3.50
C ALA A 298 -7.35 5.06 3.70
N MET A 299 -8.28 5.13 4.65
CA MET A 299 -9.34 4.14 4.87
C MET A 299 -10.66 4.88 5.18
N THR A 300 -11.79 4.25 4.87
CA THR A 300 -13.12 4.77 5.22
C THR A 300 -14.00 3.68 5.84
N ASP A 301 -14.87 4.09 6.78
CA ASP A 301 -15.86 3.19 7.39
C ASP A 301 -16.79 2.59 6.36
N GLU A 302 -17.19 3.37 5.36
CA GLU A 302 -18.09 2.93 4.29
C GLU A 302 -17.50 1.74 3.53
N ARG A 303 -16.23 1.85 3.12
CA ARG A 303 -15.58 0.81 2.33
C ARG A 303 -15.31 -0.45 3.14
N VAL A 304 -14.84 -0.32 4.40
CA VAL A 304 -14.65 -1.48 5.30
C VAL A 304 -15.98 -2.16 5.57
N THR A 305 -17.06 -1.40 5.83
CA THR A 305 -18.41 -1.94 6.03
C THR A 305 -18.93 -2.69 4.79
N SER A 306 -18.74 -2.09 3.61
CA SER A 306 -19.14 -2.72 2.33
C SER A 306 -18.40 -4.02 2.10
N PHE A 307 -17.09 -4.05 2.36
CA PHE A 307 -16.28 -5.26 2.20
C PHE A 307 -16.67 -6.33 3.23
N PHE A 308 -16.91 -5.96 4.49
CA PHE A 308 -17.43 -6.86 5.51
C PHE A 308 -18.73 -7.54 5.06
N GLY A 309 -19.71 -6.76 4.58
CA GLY A 309 -20.98 -7.30 4.10
C GLY A 309 -20.80 -8.31 2.95
N LYS A 310 -19.87 -8.06 2.02
CA LYS A 310 -19.53 -9.03 0.96
C LYS A 310 -18.95 -10.33 1.52
N MET A 311 -18.07 -10.24 2.51
CA MET A 311 -17.45 -11.41 3.11
C MET A 311 -18.44 -12.22 3.95
N VAL A 312 -19.40 -11.57 4.61
CA VAL A 312 -20.51 -12.24 5.28
C VAL A 312 -21.38 -12.98 4.26
N LYS A 313 -21.78 -12.32 3.17
CA LYS A 313 -22.56 -12.94 2.09
C LYS A 313 -21.84 -14.13 1.47
N ALA A 314 -20.52 -14.04 1.33
CA ALA A 314 -19.67 -15.13 0.81
C ALA A 314 -19.44 -16.27 1.82
N GLY A 315 -19.94 -16.15 3.06
CA GLY A 315 -19.75 -17.15 4.12
C GLY A 315 -18.31 -17.23 4.65
N VAL A 316 -17.48 -16.21 4.37
CA VAL A 316 -16.08 -16.15 4.81
C VAL A 316 -15.98 -15.58 6.22
N VAL A 317 -16.83 -14.62 6.56
CA VAL A 317 -16.83 -13.92 7.85
C VAL A 317 -18.22 -14.09 8.49
N LYS A 318 -18.26 -14.32 9.80
CA LYS A 318 -19.52 -14.39 10.56
C LYS A 318 -20.16 -13.01 10.65
N SER A 319 -21.50 -12.94 10.54
CA SER A 319 -22.26 -11.69 10.56
C SER A 319 -22.26 -10.96 11.92
N ASP A 320 -21.97 -11.68 13.00
CA ASP A 320 -21.89 -11.16 14.37
C ASP A 320 -20.47 -10.68 14.76
N LEU A 321 -19.50 -10.75 13.83
CA LEU A 321 -18.14 -10.25 14.07
C LEU A 321 -18.17 -8.74 14.29
N ASP A 322 -17.57 -8.28 15.39
CA ASP A 322 -17.35 -6.86 15.65
C ASP A 322 -16.16 -6.34 14.81
N TYR A 323 -16.35 -6.30 13.49
CA TYR A 323 -15.30 -5.97 12.51
C TYR A 323 -14.73 -4.56 12.70
N ARG A 324 -15.44 -3.64 13.36
CA ARG A 324 -14.95 -2.28 13.64
C ARG A 324 -13.75 -2.26 14.55
N LYS A 325 -13.47 -3.34 15.28
CA LYS A 325 -12.25 -3.51 16.05
C LYS A 325 -11.01 -3.82 15.20
N SER A 326 -11.18 -4.15 13.92
CA SER A 326 -10.08 -4.52 13.03
C SER A 326 -9.25 -3.34 12.55
N TYR A 327 -9.74 -2.11 12.64
CA TYR A 327 -9.08 -0.90 12.13
C TYR A 327 -9.37 0.33 12.95
N THR A 328 -8.57 1.38 12.73
CA THR A 328 -8.86 2.72 13.26
C THR A 328 -8.48 3.79 12.24
N LEU A 329 -9.30 4.83 12.13
CA LEU A 329 -9.05 5.98 11.26
C LEU A 329 -8.22 7.08 11.94
N ARG A 330 -7.81 6.86 13.19
CA ARG A 330 -7.15 7.87 14.04
C ARG A 330 -5.87 8.45 13.40
N PHE A 331 -5.15 7.65 12.62
CA PHE A 331 -3.81 7.98 12.14
C PHE A 331 -3.76 8.35 10.65
N VAL A 332 -4.85 8.21 9.92
CA VAL A 332 -4.96 8.43 8.47
C VAL A 332 -5.94 9.54 8.12
N ASN A 333 -6.18 9.76 6.83
CA ASN A 333 -7.13 10.75 6.29
C ASN A 333 -6.76 12.21 6.63
N LYS A 334 -5.48 12.49 6.76
CA LYS A 334 -4.92 13.82 7.13
C LYS A 334 -4.29 14.53 5.94
N ALA A 335 -4.45 13.97 4.74
CA ALA A 335 -3.88 14.49 3.49
C ALA A 335 -2.34 14.67 3.53
N VAL A 336 -1.63 13.87 4.35
CA VAL A 336 -0.17 13.89 4.46
C VAL A 336 0.45 13.61 3.09
N GLY A 337 1.34 14.48 2.63
CA GLY A 337 2.11 14.31 1.40
C GLY A 337 1.34 14.48 0.09
N VAL A 338 0.08 14.93 0.11
CA VAL A 338 -0.71 15.11 -1.14
C VAL A 338 -0.09 16.10 -2.10
N GLU A 339 0.69 17.07 -1.60
CA GLU A 339 1.45 18.04 -2.38
C GLU A 339 2.57 17.40 -3.22
N LEU A 340 2.97 16.17 -2.88
CA LEU A 340 3.98 15.39 -3.62
C LEU A 340 3.38 14.70 -4.86
N ARG A 341 2.05 14.69 -4.98
CA ARG A 341 1.36 14.14 -6.15
C ARG A 341 1.52 15.07 -7.34
N PRO A 342 1.91 14.56 -8.54
CA PRO A 342 1.98 15.37 -9.75
C PRO A 342 0.63 16.04 -10.05
N GLY A 343 0.66 17.35 -10.31
CA GLY A 343 -0.54 18.13 -10.65
C GLY A 343 -1.41 18.59 -9.46
N SER A 344 -0.95 18.41 -8.23
CA SER A 344 -1.67 18.86 -7.02
C SER A 344 -1.44 20.34 -6.66
N ARG A 345 -0.87 21.15 -7.59
CA ARG A 345 -0.66 22.60 -7.41
C ARG A 345 -1.79 23.41 -8.02
#